data_ce6d133ea5a770082a0d4d173f67de68
#
_entry.id   ce6d133ea5a770082a0d4d173f67de68
#
_cell.length_a   1.000
_cell.length_b   1.000
_cell.length_c   1.000
_cell.angle_alpha   90.00
_cell.angle_beta   90.00
_cell.angle_gamma   90.00
#
_symmetry.space_group_name_H-M   'P 1'
#
loop_
_entity.id
_entity.type
_entity.pdbx_description
1 polymer ?
#
loop_
_entity_poly.entity_id
_entity_poly.type
_entity_poly.pdbx_seq_one_letter_code
_entity_poly.pdbx_strand_id
1 'polypeptide(L)'
;MLSPFAIIGRIVLSTGKKEIRVCSFDPNQLCQGPASSTRSLYYLIVLAGFVAAVLYYGFLEGRTGQTIGKRALGITVLDAHTGTPIGVGRAIGRYFGRILSGIACLLGYLWMLWDPNKQTWHDKIVSSYVVTT
;
A
#
# COMPACT_ATOMS: atom_id res chain seq x y z
N MET A 1 1.47 -7.41 -9.36
CA MET A 1 1.51 -8.29 -8.17
C MET A 1 0.27 -8.03 -7.34
N LEU A 2 -0.62 -9.00 -7.21
CA LEU A 2 -1.78 -8.89 -6.32
C LEU A 2 -1.29 -8.95 -4.88
N SER A 3 -1.71 -8.01 -4.02
CA SER A 3 -1.34 -8.03 -2.61
C SER A 3 -1.92 -9.28 -1.94
N PRO A 4 -1.25 -9.86 -0.94
CA PRO A 4 -1.75 -11.04 -0.21
C PRO A 4 -3.15 -10.81 0.37
N PHE A 5 -3.49 -9.57 0.72
CA PHE A 5 -4.82 -9.20 1.19
C PHE A 5 -5.91 -9.30 0.12
N ALA A 6 -5.58 -9.04 -1.15
CA ALA A 6 -6.52 -9.23 -2.25
C ALA A 6 -6.85 -10.73 -2.48
N ILE A 7 -5.89 -11.60 -2.25
CA ILE A 7 -6.08 -13.07 -2.35
C ILE A 7 -6.96 -13.55 -1.20
N ILE A 8 -6.67 -13.16 0.04
CA ILE A 8 -7.46 -13.50 1.23
C ILE A 8 -8.90 -12.98 1.06
N GLY A 9 -9.06 -11.74 0.60
CA GLY A 9 -10.36 -11.17 0.33
C GLY A 9 -11.18 -11.96 -0.70
N ARG A 10 -10.54 -12.44 -1.78
CA ARG A 10 -11.20 -13.31 -2.76
C ARG A 10 -11.63 -14.64 -2.18
N ILE A 11 -10.83 -15.26 -1.33
CA ILE A 11 -11.18 -16.51 -0.65
C ILE A 11 -12.38 -16.29 0.26
N VAL A 12 -12.40 -15.22 1.07
CA VAL A 12 -13.52 -14.88 1.93
C VAL A 12 -14.81 -14.65 1.14
N LEU A 13 -14.74 -13.93 0.01
CA LEU A 13 -15.91 -13.71 -0.84
C LEU A 13 -16.39 -14.97 -1.55
N SER A 14 -15.50 -15.92 -1.85
CA SER A 14 -15.87 -17.18 -2.51
C SER A 14 -16.46 -18.21 -1.55
N THR A 15 -16.10 -18.14 -0.26
CA THR A 15 -16.54 -19.12 0.77
C THR A 15 -17.81 -18.68 1.50
N GLY A 16 -18.19 -17.40 1.39
CA GLY A 16 -19.37 -16.85 2.06
C GLY A 16 -20.69 -17.30 1.44
N LYS A 17 -21.77 -17.20 2.23
CA LYS A 17 -23.15 -17.42 1.74
C LYS A 17 -23.45 -16.48 0.59
N LYS A 18 -24.00 -17.00 -0.50
CA LYS A 18 -24.44 -16.21 -1.65
C LYS A 18 -25.89 -15.79 -1.46
N GLU A 19 -26.17 -14.51 -1.62
CA GLU A 19 -27.56 -14.01 -1.72
C GLU A 19 -28.00 -14.02 -3.18
N ILE A 20 -29.21 -14.55 -3.41
CA ILE A 20 -29.85 -14.51 -4.73
C ILE A 20 -30.59 -13.18 -4.84
N ARG A 21 -30.27 -12.39 -5.85
CA ARG A 21 -30.91 -11.10 -6.12
C ARG A 21 -31.34 -11.04 -7.58
N VAL A 22 -32.41 -10.29 -7.84
CA VAL A 22 -32.80 -9.95 -9.21
C VAL A 22 -31.74 -9.02 -9.80
N CYS A 23 -31.25 -9.33 -10.99
CA CYS A 23 -30.25 -8.48 -11.67
C CYS A 23 -30.92 -7.19 -12.14
N SER A 24 -30.29 -6.05 -11.90
CA SER A 24 -30.80 -4.74 -12.36
C SER A 24 -30.94 -4.62 -13.89
N PHE A 25 -30.28 -5.48 -14.64
CA PHE A 25 -30.25 -5.43 -16.10
C PHE A 25 -31.28 -6.36 -16.77
N ASP A 26 -31.70 -7.44 -16.10
CA ASP A 26 -32.71 -8.37 -16.58
C ASP A 26 -33.56 -8.87 -15.39
N PRO A 27 -34.83 -8.46 -15.30
CA PRO A 27 -35.71 -8.86 -14.16
C PRO A 27 -36.00 -10.35 -14.08
N ASN A 28 -35.71 -11.12 -15.13
CA ASN A 28 -35.93 -12.57 -15.16
C ASN A 28 -34.65 -13.38 -14.82
N GLN A 29 -33.49 -12.71 -14.67
CA GLN A 29 -32.25 -13.37 -14.26
C GLN A 29 -31.98 -13.19 -12.77
N LEU A 30 -31.68 -14.28 -12.10
CA LEU A 30 -31.23 -14.30 -10.70
C LEU A 30 -29.71 -14.33 -10.64
N CYS A 31 -29.12 -13.26 -10.10
CA CYS A 31 -27.68 -13.17 -9.90
C CYS A 31 -27.29 -13.59 -8.49
N GLN A 32 -26.25 -14.39 -8.36
CA GLN A 32 -25.68 -14.75 -7.07
C GLN A 32 -24.58 -13.75 -6.71
N GLY A 33 -24.82 -12.94 -5.70
CA GLY A 33 -23.83 -12.03 -5.13
C GLY A 33 -23.37 -12.50 -3.74
N PRO A 34 -22.24 -12.01 -3.24
CA PRO A 34 -21.83 -12.28 -1.86
C PRO A 34 -22.83 -11.66 -0.89
N ALA A 35 -23.17 -12.40 0.20
CA ALA A 35 -24.04 -11.90 1.26
C ALA A 35 -23.49 -10.59 1.86
N SER A 36 -24.37 -9.76 2.39
CA SER A 36 -24.00 -8.47 3.00
C SER A 36 -22.99 -8.65 4.13
N SER A 37 -23.15 -9.67 4.95
CA SER A 37 -22.22 -10.03 6.03
C SER A 37 -20.82 -10.40 5.51
N THR A 38 -20.74 -11.15 4.41
CA THR A 38 -19.47 -11.52 3.78
C THR A 38 -18.77 -10.30 3.19
N ARG A 39 -19.53 -9.36 2.64
CA ARG A 39 -19.02 -8.11 2.10
C ARG A 39 -18.45 -7.23 3.22
N SER A 40 -19.14 -7.12 4.34
CA SER A 40 -18.65 -6.37 5.50
C SER A 40 -17.38 -6.97 6.07
N LEU A 41 -17.31 -8.29 6.20
CA LEU A 41 -16.10 -8.98 6.66
C LEU A 41 -14.90 -8.74 5.70
N TYR A 42 -15.15 -8.77 4.40
CA TYR A 42 -14.12 -8.42 3.41
C TYR A 42 -13.54 -7.02 3.63
N TYR A 43 -14.40 -6.01 3.79
CA TYR A 43 -13.92 -4.63 4.03
C TYR A 43 -13.18 -4.49 5.36
N LEU A 44 -13.61 -5.18 6.41
CA LEU A 44 -12.91 -5.18 7.70
C LEU A 44 -11.49 -5.77 7.58
N ILE A 45 -11.35 -6.89 6.86
CA ILE A 45 -10.05 -7.52 6.63
C ILE A 45 -9.13 -6.60 5.81
N VAL A 46 -9.66 -5.98 4.75
CA VAL A 46 -8.90 -5.04 3.92
C VAL A 46 -8.47 -3.82 4.73
N LEU A 47 -9.37 -3.26 5.54
CA LEU A 47 -9.07 -2.12 6.41
C LEU A 47 -8.02 -2.47 7.46
N ALA A 48 -8.18 -3.60 8.16
CA ALA A 48 -7.21 -4.07 9.14
C ALA A 48 -5.82 -4.28 8.52
N GLY A 49 -5.76 -4.89 7.34
CA GLY A 49 -4.52 -5.06 6.59
C GLY A 49 -3.89 -3.75 6.15
N PHE A 50 -4.69 -2.78 5.74
CA PHE A 50 -4.20 -1.45 5.39
C PHE A 50 -3.60 -0.73 6.61
N VAL A 51 -4.31 -0.75 7.74
CA VAL A 51 -3.82 -0.15 9.00
C VAL A 51 -2.52 -0.84 9.46
N ALA A 52 -2.47 -2.16 9.42
CA ALA A 52 -1.27 -2.92 9.76
C ALA A 52 -0.08 -2.56 8.85
N ALA A 53 -0.31 -2.38 7.56
CA ALA A 53 0.73 -1.97 6.63
C ALA A 53 1.25 -0.55 6.93
N VAL A 54 0.35 0.41 7.19
CA VAL A 54 0.73 1.78 7.56
C VAL A 54 1.57 1.79 8.83
N LEU A 55 1.15 1.04 9.86
CA LEU A 55 1.89 0.93 11.11
C LEU A 55 3.26 0.26 10.90
N TYR A 56 3.30 -0.83 10.16
CA TYR A 56 4.54 -1.55 9.86
C TYR A 56 5.55 -0.64 9.13
N TYR A 57 5.13 -0.02 8.02
CA TYR A 57 6.03 0.85 7.26
C TYR A 57 6.37 2.13 8.03
N GLY A 58 5.39 2.77 8.66
CA GLY A 58 5.60 3.99 9.42
C GLY A 58 6.56 3.79 10.59
N PHE A 59 6.38 2.72 11.35
CA PHE A 59 7.18 2.45 12.55
C PHE A 59 8.60 1.98 12.20
N LEU A 60 8.74 0.96 11.33
CA LEU A 60 10.06 0.43 10.98
C LEU A 60 10.87 1.45 10.16
N GLU A 61 10.31 1.96 9.08
CA GLU A 61 11.01 2.91 8.20
C GLU A 61 11.26 4.25 8.91
N GLY A 62 10.33 4.68 9.77
CA GLY A 62 10.47 5.91 10.54
C GLY A 62 11.54 5.86 11.64
N ARG A 63 11.70 4.73 12.31
CA ARG A 63 12.68 4.59 13.40
C ARG A 63 14.05 4.11 12.96
N THR A 64 14.09 3.16 12.03
CA THR A 64 15.34 2.51 11.62
C THR A 64 15.79 2.89 10.20
N GLY A 65 14.96 3.63 9.45
CA GLY A 65 15.20 3.89 8.04
C GLY A 65 15.05 2.65 7.15
N GLN A 66 14.72 1.50 7.72
CA GLN A 66 14.73 0.21 7.03
C GLN A 66 13.47 -0.59 7.34
N THR A 67 12.96 -1.29 6.35
CA THR A 67 12.04 -2.42 6.54
C THR A 67 12.82 -3.74 6.49
N ILE A 68 12.20 -4.85 6.87
CA ILE A 68 12.87 -6.16 6.86
C ILE A 68 13.46 -6.45 5.48
N GLY A 69 12.71 -6.21 4.40
CA GLY A 69 13.19 -6.41 3.03
C GLY A 69 14.32 -5.48 2.63
N LYS A 70 14.30 -4.22 3.06
CA LYS A 70 15.38 -3.24 2.80
C LYS A 70 16.65 -3.60 3.56
N ARG A 71 16.51 -4.10 4.78
CA ARG A 71 17.65 -4.58 5.58
C ARG A 71 18.36 -5.75 4.90
N ALA A 72 17.60 -6.68 4.31
CA ALA A 72 18.17 -7.80 3.56
C ALA A 72 18.95 -7.36 2.31
N LEU A 73 18.59 -6.21 1.73
CA LEU A 73 19.24 -5.62 0.56
C LEU A 73 20.30 -4.56 0.89
N GLY A 74 20.58 -4.31 2.19
CA GLY A 74 21.50 -3.27 2.60
C GLY A 74 21.06 -1.85 2.18
N ILE A 75 19.76 -1.56 2.23
CA ILE A 75 19.19 -0.28 1.80
C ILE A 75 18.62 0.46 2.99
N THR A 76 19.00 1.72 3.16
CA THR A 76 18.52 2.59 4.24
C THR A 76 17.91 3.88 3.69
N VAL A 77 16.84 4.34 4.32
CA VAL A 77 16.17 5.61 4.01
C VAL A 77 16.54 6.63 5.06
N LEU A 78 17.12 7.73 4.62
CA LEU A 78 17.61 8.80 5.47
C LEU A 78 16.96 10.13 5.10
N ASP A 79 16.90 11.04 6.05
CA ASP A 79 16.53 12.44 5.85
C ASP A 79 17.63 13.14 5.06
N ALA A 80 17.24 13.88 4.02
CA ALA A 80 18.16 14.61 3.14
C ALA A 80 18.94 15.74 3.86
N HIS A 81 18.42 16.21 5.00
CA HIS A 81 19.05 17.32 5.74
C HIS A 81 19.90 16.86 6.92
N THR A 82 19.47 15.81 7.61
CA THR A 82 20.11 15.39 8.87
C THR A 82 20.91 14.10 8.73
N GLY A 83 20.70 13.32 7.66
CA GLY A 83 21.34 12.01 7.49
C GLY A 83 20.89 10.96 8.51
N THR A 84 19.83 11.24 9.27
CA THR A 84 19.23 10.34 10.25
C THR A 84 17.95 9.67 9.69
N PRO A 85 17.39 8.64 10.32
CA PRO A 85 16.10 8.08 9.91
C PRO A 85 15.02 9.15 9.84
N ILE A 86 14.16 9.08 8.83
CA ILE A 86 13.19 10.15 8.48
C ILE A 86 12.11 10.45 9.53
N GLY A 87 11.98 9.61 10.55
CA GLY A 87 10.92 9.73 11.55
C GLY A 87 9.58 9.14 11.09
N VAL A 88 8.76 8.74 12.06
CA VAL A 88 7.48 8.01 11.80
C VAL A 88 6.51 8.84 10.95
N GLY A 89 6.36 10.13 11.23
CA GLY A 89 5.42 11.00 10.49
C GLY A 89 5.76 11.09 9.00
N ARG A 90 7.04 11.31 8.66
CA ARG A 90 7.49 11.38 7.27
C ARG A 90 7.46 10.00 6.59
N ALA A 91 7.73 8.92 7.32
CA ALA A 91 7.60 7.56 6.79
C ALA A 91 6.15 7.24 6.39
N ILE A 92 5.17 7.67 7.18
CA ILE A 92 3.75 7.56 6.85
C ILE A 92 3.42 8.41 5.61
N GLY A 93 3.86 9.67 5.56
CA GLY A 93 3.69 10.54 4.40
C GLY A 93 4.29 9.92 3.13
N ARG A 94 5.46 9.30 3.22
CA ARG A 94 6.10 8.59 2.13
C ARG A 94 5.29 7.38 1.66
N TYR A 95 4.67 6.65 2.59
CA TYR A 95 3.80 5.52 2.26
C TYR A 95 2.59 5.98 1.42
N PHE A 96 1.92 7.06 1.83
CA PHE A 96 0.83 7.64 1.03
C PHE A 96 1.32 8.20 -0.31
N GLY A 97 2.49 8.84 -0.33
CA GLY A 97 3.11 9.31 -1.57
C GLY A 97 3.40 8.18 -2.57
N ARG A 98 3.74 6.97 -2.09
CA ARG A 98 3.89 5.79 -2.95
C ARG A 98 2.57 5.37 -3.59
N ILE A 99 1.48 5.39 -2.83
CA ILE A 99 0.14 5.08 -3.36
C ILE A 99 -0.21 6.08 -4.46
N LEU A 100 0.00 7.37 -4.21
CA LEU A 100 -0.24 8.42 -5.18
C LEU A 100 0.61 8.27 -6.44
N SER A 101 1.90 7.96 -6.28
CA SER A 101 2.81 7.69 -7.41
C SER A 101 2.40 6.47 -8.21
N GLY A 102 1.81 5.45 -7.57
CA GLY A 102 1.26 4.27 -8.23
C GLY A 102 0.00 4.57 -9.03
N ILE A 103 -0.90 5.41 -8.51
CA ILE A 103 -2.13 5.84 -9.18
C ILE A 103 -1.79 6.69 -10.43
N ALA A 104 -0.77 7.54 -10.36
CA ALA A 104 -0.28 8.35 -11.49
C ALA A 104 0.50 7.52 -12.53
N CYS A 105 0.07 6.31 -12.83
CA CYS A 105 0.65 5.42 -13.85
C CYS A 105 2.16 5.21 -13.69
N LEU A 106 2.65 5.12 -12.46
CA LEU A 106 4.07 4.96 -12.11
C LEU A 106 4.98 6.16 -12.48
N LEU A 107 4.43 7.27 -12.99
CA LEU A 107 5.20 8.46 -13.35
C LEU A 107 6.05 8.98 -12.19
N GLY A 108 5.53 8.90 -10.97
CA GLY A 108 6.27 9.30 -9.78
C GLY A 108 7.52 8.44 -9.52
N TYR A 109 7.53 7.18 -9.96
CA TYR A 109 8.71 6.31 -9.90
C TYR A 109 9.66 6.56 -11.08
N LEU A 110 9.12 6.75 -12.28
CA LEU A 110 9.91 7.02 -13.49
C LEU A 110 10.66 8.36 -13.40
N TRP A 111 10.14 9.32 -12.64
CA TRP A 111 10.81 10.60 -12.41
C TRP A 111 12.25 10.47 -11.94
N MET A 112 12.57 9.42 -11.18
CA MET A 112 13.91 9.12 -10.71
C MET A 112 14.95 8.98 -11.86
N LEU A 113 14.53 8.64 -13.09
CA LEU A 113 15.43 8.49 -14.23
C LEU A 113 16.03 9.83 -14.68
N TRP A 114 15.26 10.91 -14.55
CA TRP A 114 15.67 12.27 -14.95
C TRP A 114 16.15 13.12 -13.79
N ASP A 115 15.88 12.69 -12.55
CA ASP A 115 16.25 13.47 -11.38
C ASP A 115 17.75 13.37 -11.07
N PRO A 116 18.47 14.50 -10.89
CA PRO A 116 19.89 14.49 -10.54
C PRO A 116 20.21 13.73 -9.25
N ASN A 117 19.29 13.80 -8.27
CA ASN A 117 19.43 13.15 -6.97
C ASN A 117 18.85 11.72 -6.96
N LYS A 118 18.36 11.22 -8.11
CA LYS A 118 17.73 9.90 -8.22
C LYS A 118 16.58 9.69 -7.23
N GLN A 119 15.81 10.76 -6.94
CA GLN A 119 14.68 10.76 -6.04
C GLN A 119 13.35 10.58 -6.79
N THR A 120 12.48 9.78 -6.22
CA THR A 120 11.07 9.67 -6.69
C THR A 120 10.23 10.82 -6.14
N TRP A 121 9.01 11.01 -6.64
CA TRP A 121 8.14 12.08 -6.13
C TRP A 121 7.85 11.95 -4.64
N HIS A 122 7.59 10.74 -4.16
CA HIS A 122 7.34 10.52 -2.73
C HIS A 122 8.60 10.75 -1.86
N ASP A 123 9.80 10.58 -2.42
CA ASP A 123 11.04 10.92 -1.72
C ASP A 123 11.23 12.43 -1.64
N LYS A 124 10.88 13.17 -2.69
CA LYS A 124 10.95 14.65 -2.71
C LYS A 124 9.95 15.28 -1.75
N ILE A 125 8.71 14.77 -1.69
CA ILE A 125 7.67 15.29 -0.79
C ILE A 125 8.12 15.26 0.67
N VAL A 126 8.83 14.23 1.08
CA VAL A 126 9.27 14.06 2.47
C VAL A 126 10.76 14.38 2.68
N SER A 127 11.45 14.92 1.67
CA SER A 127 12.87 15.27 1.71
C SER A 127 13.73 14.10 2.20
N SER A 128 13.56 12.92 1.61
CA SER A 128 14.31 11.71 1.93
C SER A 128 15.13 11.22 0.74
N TYR A 129 16.16 10.46 1.01
CA TYR A 129 16.92 9.74 -0.01
C TYR A 129 17.26 8.32 0.44
N VAL A 130 17.59 7.49 -0.51
CA VAL A 130 17.87 6.07 -0.30
C VAL A 130 19.34 5.82 -0.54
N VAL A 131 20.02 5.25 0.46
CA VAL A 131 21.44 4.88 0.38
C VAL A 131 21.59 3.37 0.56
N THR A 132 22.65 2.84 -0.04
CA THR A 132 23.16 1.49 0.26
C THR A 132 24.12 1.59 1.43
N THR A 133 23.93 0.75 2.42
CA THR A 133 24.80 0.62 3.61
C THR A 133 25.78 -0.52 3.42
#